data_910c901078ac1f6b02ab062189778e1c
#
_entry.id   910c901078ac1f6b02ab062189778e1c
#
_cell.length_a   1.000
_cell.length_b   1.000
_cell.length_c   1.000
_cell.angle_alpha   90.00
_cell.angle_beta   90.00
_cell.angle_gamma   90.00
#
_symmetry.space_group_name_H-M   'P 1'
#
loop_
_entity.id
_entity.type
_entity.pdbx_description
1 polymer ?
#
loop_
_entity_poly.entity_id
_entity_poly.type
_entity_poly.pdbx_seq_one_letter_code
_entity_poly.pdbx_strand_id
1 'polypeptide(L)'
;ALGAVTQQKVSPVKKVTALLEKLQAEVEEEGKSEAAAYDKYACFCKEQADNKQYAIEKFQGEENVLSGKIEAKEATKNQLDTEISQHNTDISTLEGEHETAQETRDTTNEAYKTRESLLSQAIAALENAIDSLQASKGEMTDSAGGYTLLAKYSETIKNGLAVAESLKLSTQGAKLLKLLQQPDTAHAYSYHSNEIVMTLESLLKDFRQQKVKTDNEEREDRQAFEMTAGARRNQITALQKAASEKAEASAALQEEISQHQSDLTDTQNARAADQNFLNDLTDQCETKAKDYDQRSSTRASELTAISKAIELLKTDVSKMYPSTGLAMVVKSKLVKPAAVAPEAEEAGHWQWVADAPKEQKK
;
A
#
# COMPACT_ATOMS: atom_id res chain seq x y z
N ALA A 1 23.00 1.28 110.40
CA ALA A 1 21.78 2.06 110.08
C ALA A 1 21.14 1.49 108.79
N LEU A 2 20.07 0.71 108.92
CA LEU A 2 19.29 0.25 107.82
C LEU A 2 18.36 1.36 107.33
N GLY A 3 18.66 1.93 106.13
CA GLY A 3 17.78 2.88 105.48
C GLY A 3 16.56 2.16 104.98
N ALA A 4 15.39 2.44 105.61
CA ALA A 4 14.10 1.98 105.12
C ALA A 4 13.77 2.68 103.80
N VAL A 5 13.82 1.94 102.68
CA VAL A 5 13.24 2.35 101.45
C VAL A 5 11.73 2.39 101.59
N THR A 6 11.18 3.61 101.85
CA THR A 6 9.71 3.78 101.85
C THR A 6 9.21 3.62 100.43
N GLN A 7 8.67 2.49 100.08
CA GLN A 7 7.87 2.30 98.91
C GLN A 7 6.63 3.21 99.03
N GLN A 8 6.69 4.32 98.35
CA GLN A 8 5.55 5.21 98.22
C GLN A 8 4.41 4.48 97.48
N LYS A 9 3.39 4.04 98.21
CA LYS A 9 2.18 3.36 97.62
C LYS A 9 1.47 4.37 96.74
N VAL A 10 1.72 4.24 95.40
CA VAL A 10 1.06 5.06 94.39
C VAL A 10 -0.45 4.67 94.42
N SER A 11 -1.32 5.67 94.53
CA SER A 11 -2.79 5.49 94.52
C SER A 11 -3.24 4.75 93.25
N PRO A 12 -4.23 3.80 93.34
CA PRO A 12 -4.77 3.13 92.18
C PRO A 12 -5.21 4.11 91.05
N VAL A 13 -5.78 5.24 91.41
CA VAL A 13 -6.15 6.33 90.49
C VAL A 13 -4.95 6.90 89.73
N LYS A 14 -3.86 7.16 90.46
CA LYS A 14 -2.62 7.63 89.81
C LYS A 14 -2.01 6.61 88.84
N LYS A 15 -2.15 5.29 89.13
CA LYS A 15 -1.70 4.25 88.20
C LYS A 15 -2.56 4.22 86.93
N VAL A 16 -3.87 4.33 87.06
CA VAL A 16 -4.78 4.36 85.90
C VAL A 16 -4.57 5.62 85.09
N THR A 17 -4.41 6.80 85.73
CA THR A 17 -4.12 8.05 85.04
C THR A 17 -2.81 7.95 84.25
N ALA A 18 -1.74 7.44 84.84
CA ALA A 18 -0.45 7.24 84.17
C ALA A 18 -0.54 6.24 82.99
N LEU A 19 -1.36 5.22 83.10
CA LEU A 19 -1.63 4.27 82.04
C LEU A 19 -2.40 4.92 80.84
N LEU A 20 -3.42 5.75 81.16
CA LEU A 20 -4.15 6.50 80.12
C LEU A 20 -3.28 7.57 79.45
N GLU A 21 -2.42 8.28 80.22
CA GLU A 21 -1.44 9.22 79.65
C GLU A 21 -0.45 8.53 78.73
N LYS A 22 -0.02 7.32 79.07
CA LYS A 22 0.85 6.51 78.18
C LYS A 22 0.10 6.07 76.97
N LEU A 23 -1.13 5.61 77.09
CA LEU A 23 -1.99 5.20 75.96
C LEU A 23 -2.24 6.39 75.04
N GLN A 24 -2.52 7.58 75.59
CA GLN A 24 -2.71 8.79 74.80
C GLN A 24 -1.48 9.09 73.93
N ALA A 25 -0.26 9.03 74.59
CA ALA A 25 1.00 9.27 73.83
C ALA A 25 1.25 8.21 72.77
N GLU A 26 0.93 6.93 73.04
CA GLU A 26 1.04 5.85 72.05
C GLU A 26 0.10 6.08 70.83
N VAL A 27 -1.16 6.40 71.08
CA VAL A 27 -2.16 6.68 70.04
C VAL A 27 -1.80 7.92 69.22
N GLU A 28 -1.24 8.98 69.86
CA GLU A 28 -0.73 10.19 69.16
C GLU A 28 0.47 9.84 68.27
N GLU A 29 1.42 9.02 68.74
CA GLU A 29 2.60 8.63 67.97
C GLU A 29 2.24 7.69 66.78
N GLU A 30 1.34 6.74 67.00
CA GLU A 30 0.78 5.92 65.91
C GLU A 30 0.10 6.79 64.87
N GLY A 31 -0.66 7.82 65.27
CA GLY A 31 -1.29 8.76 64.35
C GLY A 31 -0.31 9.54 63.51
N LYS A 32 0.80 10.01 64.10
CA LYS A 32 1.87 10.69 63.36
C LYS A 32 2.56 9.75 62.39
N SER A 33 2.87 8.55 62.81
CA SER A 33 3.51 7.52 61.97
C SER A 33 2.62 7.15 60.77
N GLU A 34 1.32 6.95 61.00
CA GLU A 34 0.36 6.66 59.93
C GLU A 34 0.20 7.84 58.97
N ALA A 35 0.13 9.08 59.47
CA ALA A 35 0.06 10.26 58.61
C ALA A 35 1.28 10.35 57.69
N ALA A 36 2.48 10.16 58.25
CA ALA A 36 3.73 10.17 57.46
C ALA A 36 3.79 9.02 56.43
N ALA A 37 3.22 7.86 56.73
CA ALA A 37 3.10 6.74 55.79
C ALA A 37 2.10 7.05 54.70
N TYR A 38 0.95 7.64 55.06
CA TYR A 38 -0.09 8.06 54.10
C TYR A 38 0.41 9.16 53.16
N ASP A 39 1.13 10.15 53.66
CA ASP A 39 1.71 11.23 52.83
C ASP A 39 2.63 10.64 51.73
N LYS A 40 3.49 9.69 52.10
CA LYS A 40 4.34 9.00 51.13
C LYS A 40 3.54 8.27 50.08
N TYR A 41 2.45 7.57 50.50
CA TYR A 41 1.58 6.86 49.59
C TYR A 41 0.81 7.82 48.65
N ALA A 42 0.33 8.93 49.19
CA ALA A 42 -0.34 9.96 48.39
C ALA A 42 0.62 10.58 47.35
N CYS A 43 1.86 10.85 47.71
CA CYS A 43 2.88 11.30 46.77
C CYS A 43 3.14 10.26 45.68
N PHE A 44 3.25 8.98 46.02
CA PHE A 44 3.40 7.89 45.06
C PHE A 44 2.19 7.83 44.11
N CYS A 45 0.97 7.88 44.62
CA CYS A 45 -0.25 7.90 43.80
C CYS A 45 -0.24 9.01 42.78
N LYS A 46 0.12 10.23 43.22
CA LYS A 46 0.20 11.40 42.33
C LYS A 46 1.27 11.21 41.25
N GLU A 47 2.49 10.84 41.66
CA GLU A 47 3.59 10.68 40.71
C GLU A 47 3.29 9.60 39.65
N GLN A 48 2.74 8.45 40.06
CA GLN A 48 2.37 7.40 39.12
C GLN A 48 1.22 7.81 38.22
N ALA A 49 0.21 8.51 38.74
CA ALA A 49 -0.89 9.01 37.94
C ALA A 49 -0.42 10.04 36.90
N ASP A 50 0.42 11.00 37.29
CA ASP A 50 0.99 12.01 36.39
C ASP A 50 1.85 11.34 35.29
N ASN A 51 2.68 10.35 35.64
CA ASN A 51 3.52 9.61 34.71
C ASN A 51 2.67 8.84 33.68
N LYS A 52 1.61 8.17 34.14
CA LYS A 52 0.73 7.39 33.27
C LYS A 52 -0.12 8.29 32.36
N GLN A 53 -0.63 9.39 32.90
CA GLN A 53 -1.35 10.38 32.10
C GLN A 53 -0.47 10.93 30.97
N TYR A 54 0.76 11.30 31.28
CA TYR A 54 1.73 11.76 30.29
C TYR A 54 2.00 10.69 29.21
N ALA A 55 2.18 9.42 29.61
CA ALA A 55 2.40 8.32 28.66
C ALA A 55 1.17 8.11 27.74
N ILE A 56 -0.04 8.16 28.27
CA ILE A 56 -1.28 8.05 27.52
C ILE A 56 -1.39 9.16 26.47
N GLU A 57 -1.14 10.43 26.85
CA GLU A 57 -1.14 11.57 25.94
C GLU A 57 -0.09 11.42 24.83
N LYS A 58 1.10 10.96 25.20
CA LYS A 58 2.18 10.67 24.23
C LYS A 58 1.76 9.62 23.23
N PHE A 59 1.22 8.48 23.67
CA PHE A 59 0.74 7.41 22.79
C PHE A 59 -0.39 7.90 21.87
N GLN A 60 -1.29 8.72 22.37
CA GLN A 60 -2.35 9.32 21.55
C GLN A 60 -1.78 10.22 20.44
N GLY A 61 -0.71 10.97 20.74
CA GLY A 61 0.03 11.74 19.75
C GLY A 61 0.69 10.84 18.69
N GLU A 62 1.30 9.73 19.11
CA GLU A 62 1.94 8.75 18.22
C GLU A 62 0.91 8.05 17.33
N GLU A 63 -0.26 7.66 17.85
CA GLU A 63 -1.39 7.10 17.09
C GLU A 63 -1.83 8.04 15.96
N ASN A 64 -2.00 9.33 16.26
CA ASN A 64 -2.39 10.33 15.26
C ASN A 64 -1.34 10.46 14.14
N VAL A 65 -0.05 10.45 14.51
CA VAL A 65 1.05 10.52 13.53
C VAL A 65 1.08 9.26 12.66
N LEU A 66 0.93 8.07 13.25
CA LEU A 66 0.92 6.80 12.50
C LEU A 66 -0.28 6.72 11.57
N SER A 67 -1.49 7.09 12.03
CA SER A 67 -2.69 7.15 11.21
C SER A 67 -2.53 8.09 10.01
N GLY A 68 -1.98 9.29 10.23
CA GLY A 68 -1.71 10.22 9.14
C GLY A 68 -0.68 9.71 8.13
N LYS A 69 0.35 8.97 8.58
CA LYS A 69 1.31 8.32 7.68
C LYS A 69 0.67 7.21 6.84
N ILE A 70 -0.19 6.40 7.45
CA ILE A 70 -0.93 5.34 6.76
C ILE A 70 -1.80 5.94 5.67
N GLU A 71 -2.64 6.92 5.99
CA GLU A 71 -3.51 7.61 5.03
C GLU A 71 -2.74 8.22 3.85
N ALA A 72 -1.63 8.91 4.12
CA ALA A 72 -0.80 9.51 3.07
C ALA A 72 -0.19 8.46 2.14
N LYS A 73 0.29 7.33 2.70
CA LYS A 73 0.86 6.24 1.91
C LYS A 73 -0.19 5.48 1.11
N GLU A 74 -1.38 5.25 1.67
CA GLU A 74 -2.51 4.64 0.97
C GLU A 74 -2.96 5.51 -0.22
N ALA A 75 -3.05 6.82 -0.03
CA ALA A 75 -3.37 7.75 -1.12
C ALA A 75 -2.34 7.67 -2.25
N THR A 76 -1.03 7.67 -1.92
CA THR A 76 0.05 7.54 -2.91
C THR A 76 0.00 6.19 -3.62
N LYS A 77 -0.20 5.11 -2.88
CA LYS A 77 -0.35 3.76 -3.44
C LYS A 77 -1.52 3.68 -4.43
N ASN A 78 -2.68 4.21 -4.06
CA ASN A 78 -3.87 4.22 -4.92
C ASN A 78 -3.64 5.02 -6.21
N GLN A 79 -2.86 6.12 -6.14
CA GLN A 79 -2.46 6.86 -7.33
C GLN A 79 -1.58 6.01 -8.24
N LEU A 80 -0.56 5.33 -7.70
CA LEU A 80 0.31 4.44 -8.47
C LEU A 80 -0.47 3.30 -9.13
N ASP A 81 -1.39 2.67 -8.40
CA ASP A 81 -2.24 1.59 -8.92
C ASP A 81 -3.13 2.07 -10.07
N THR A 82 -3.64 3.30 -10.00
CA THR A 82 -4.39 3.95 -11.08
C THR A 82 -3.52 4.17 -12.31
N GLU A 83 -2.30 4.68 -12.13
CA GLU A 83 -1.34 4.93 -13.21
C GLU A 83 -0.89 3.61 -13.87
N ILE A 84 -0.67 2.54 -13.10
CA ILE A 84 -0.39 1.20 -13.61
C ILE A 84 -1.55 0.69 -14.48
N SER A 85 -2.79 0.85 -14.02
CA SER A 85 -3.98 0.47 -14.78
C SER A 85 -4.09 1.24 -16.10
N GLN A 86 -3.79 2.54 -16.10
CA GLN A 86 -3.77 3.36 -17.31
C GLN A 86 -2.68 2.88 -18.28
N HIS A 87 -1.46 2.64 -17.81
CA HIS A 87 -0.37 2.13 -18.65
C HIS A 87 -0.73 0.77 -19.29
N ASN A 88 -1.35 -0.13 -18.55
CA ASN A 88 -1.79 -1.42 -19.08
C ASN A 88 -2.88 -1.26 -20.15
N THR A 89 -3.78 -0.30 -20.00
CA THR A 89 -4.80 0.04 -21.00
C THR A 89 -4.15 0.60 -22.26
N ASP A 90 -3.18 1.51 -22.11
CA ASP A 90 -2.46 2.12 -23.23
C ASP A 90 -1.63 1.05 -23.99
N ILE A 91 -0.97 0.14 -23.27
CA ILE A 91 -0.26 -1.01 -23.86
C ILE A 91 -1.20 -1.86 -24.71
N SER A 92 -2.34 -2.27 -24.15
CA SER A 92 -3.33 -3.08 -24.88
C SER A 92 -3.86 -2.39 -26.13
N THR A 93 -4.08 -1.08 -26.06
CA THR A 93 -4.51 -0.27 -27.20
C THR A 93 -3.45 -0.23 -28.29
N LEU A 94 -2.18 0.03 -27.92
CA LEU A 94 -1.08 0.07 -28.88
C LEU A 94 -0.79 -1.31 -29.50
N GLU A 95 -0.94 -2.39 -28.75
CA GLU A 95 -0.83 -3.76 -29.28
C GLU A 95 -1.91 -4.05 -30.30
N GLY A 96 -3.17 -3.70 -30.02
CA GLY A 96 -4.28 -3.83 -30.98
C GLY A 96 -4.11 -3.00 -32.25
N GLU A 97 -3.61 -1.76 -32.09
CA GLU A 97 -3.26 -0.92 -33.25
C GLU A 97 -2.10 -1.50 -34.07
N HIS A 98 -1.12 -2.12 -33.39
CA HIS A 98 -0.01 -2.77 -34.07
C HIS A 98 -0.47 -3.98 -34.88
N GLU A 99 -1.32 -4.82 -34.32
CA GLU A 99 -1.91 -5.98 -35.01
C GLU A 99 -2.73 -5.55 -36.21
N THR A 100 -3.61 -4.59 -36.09
CA THR A 100 -4.42 -4.02 -37.18
C THR A 100 -3.54 -3.47 -38.31
N ALA A 101 -2.47 -2.74 -37.95
CA ALA A 101 -1.52 -2.20 -38.91
C ALA A 101 -0.73 -3.30 -39.63
N GLN A 102 -0.37 -4.39 -38.93
CA GLN A 102 0.27 -5.55 -39.52
C GLN A 102 -0.65 -6.26 -40.53
N GLU A 103 -1.90 -6.54 -40.17
CA GLU A 103 -2.89 -7.13 -41.09
C GLU A 103 -3.10 -6.28 -42.33
N THR A 104 -3.20 -4.96 -42.17
CA THR A 104 -3.29 -4.02 -43.29
C THR A 104 -2.07 -4.10 -44.19
N ARG A 105 -0.89 -4.13 -43.57
CA ARG A 105 0.39 -4.25 -44.30
C ARG A 105 0.51 -5.55 -45.09
N ASP A 106 0.09 -6.67 -44.48
CA ASP A 106 0.11 -7.97 -45.14
C ASP A 106 -0.83 -7.99 -46.36
N THR A 107 -2.04 -7.43 -46.22
CA THR A 107 -3.02 -7.30 -47.30
C THR A 107 -2.47 -6.43 -48.44
N THR A 108 -1.89 -5.27 -48.15
CA THR A 108 -1.32 -4.37 -49.17
C THR A 108 -0.13 -5.00 -49.87
N ASN A 109 0.73 -5.73 -49.14
CA ASN A 109 1.86 -6.46 -49.69
C ASN A 109 1.44 -7.59 -50.64
N GLU A 110 0.39 -8.35 -50.31
CA GLU A 110 -0.16 -9.36 -51.22
C GLU A 110 -0.76 -8.74 -52.49
N ALA A 111 -1.44 -7.61 -52.37
CA ALA A 111 -1.95 -6.86 -53.52
C ALA A 111 -0.80 -6.34 -54.42
N TYR A 112 0.28 -5.84 -53.79
CA TYR A 112 1.52 -5.43 -54.49
C TYR A 112 2.12 -6.63 -55.26
N LYS A 113 2.37 -7.76 -54.60
CA LYS A 113 2.95 -8.97 -55.24
C LYS A 113 2.13 -9.42 -56.46
N THR A 114 0.81 -9.41 -56.30
CA THR A 114 -0.09 -9.76 -57.39
C THR A 114 0.06 -8.80 -58.56
N ARG A 115 0.05 -7.49 -58.30
CA ARG A 115 0.18 -6.45 -59.29
C ARG A 115 1.54 -6.46 -59.98
N GLU A 116 2.63 -6.62 -59.21
CA GLU A 116 3.99 -6.75 -59.69
C GLU A 116 4.16 -7.92 -60.62
N SER A 117 3.66 -9.10 -60.23
CA SER A 117 3.68 -10.34 -61.05
C SER A 117 3.00 -10.13 -62.37
N LEU A 118 1.75 -9.56 -62.36
CA LEU A 118 1.02 -9.27 -63.59
C LEU A 118 1.78 -8.29 -64.52
N LEU A 119 2.34 -7.23 -63.95
CA LEU A 119 3.16 -6.26 -64.71
C LEU A 119 4.41 -6.89 -65.30
N SER A 120 5.13 -7.70 -64.51
CA SER A 120 6.36 -8.38 -64.97
C SER A 120 6.04 -9.40 -66.08
N GLN A 121 4.97 -10.18 -65.95
CA GLN A 121 4.55 -11.10 -67.01
C GLN A 121 4.10 -10.35 -68.29
N ALA A 122 3.36 -9.25 -68.14
CA ALA A 122 2.93 -8.42 -69.28
C ALA A 122 4.11 -7.77 -70.03
N ILE A 123 5.09 -7.26 -69.26
CA ILE A 123 6.34 -6.68 -69.82
C ILE A 123 7.10 -7.76 -70.61
N ALA A 124 7.31 -8.94 -70.02
CA ALA A 124 8.05 -10.03 -70.73
C ALA A 124 7.28 -10.48 -72.01
N ALA A 125 5.96 -10.57 -71.94
CA ALA A 125 5.14 -10.94 -73.07
C ALA A 125 5.23 -9.90 -74.21
N LEU A 126 5.21 -8.59 -73.87
CA LEU A 126 5.35 -7.51 -74.86
C LEU A 126 6.75 -7.44 -75.45
N GLU A 127 7.80 -7.61 -74.66
CA GLU A 127 9.20 -7.69 -75.13
C GLU A 127 9.36 -8.81 -76.14
N ASN A 128 8.92 -10.03 -75.78
CA ASN A 128 8.96 -11.17 -76.68
C ASN A 128 8.20 -10.98 -77.98
N ALA A 129 7.02 -10.31 -77.90
CA ALA A 129 6.20 -10.01 -79.08
C ALA A 129 6.87 -8.95 -79.97
N ILE A 130 7.45 -7.90 -79.42
CA ILE A 130 8.18 -6.86 -80.14
C ILE A 130 9.40 -7.47 -80.86
N ASP A 131 10.24 -8.20 -80.11
CA ASP A 131 11.46 -8.84 -80.68
C ASP A 131 11.09 -9.77 -81.82
N SER A 132 10.08 -10.60 -81.66
CA SER A 132 9.64 -11.52 -82.71
C SER A 132 9.11 -10.81 -83.96
N LEU A 133 8.32 -9.76 -83.77
CA LEU A 133 7.82 -8.92 -84.88
C LEU A 133 8.93 -8.16 -85.58
N GLN A 134 9.95 -7.69 -84.87
CA GLN A 134 11.13 -7.00 -85.45
C GLN A 134 12.05 -7.97 -86.18
N ALA A 135 12.28 -9.19 -85.64
CA ALA A 135 13.06 -10.22 -86.32
C ALA A 135 12.41 -10.67 -87.63
N SER A 136 11.09 -10.79 -87.66
CA SER A 136 10.34 -11.21 -88.83
C SER A 136 10.38 -10.19 -90.00
N LYS A 137 10.70 -8.94 -89.72
CA LYS A 137 10.87 -7.90 -90.75
C LYS A 137 12.02 -8.18 -91.73
N GLY A 138 13.06 -8.85 -91.28
CA GLY A 138 14.22 -9.20 -92.12
C GLY A 138 13.96 -10.41 -93.05
N GLU A 139 13.04 -11.26 -92.71
CA GLU A 139 12.79 -12.53 -93.46
C GLU A 139 11.53 -12.50 -94.35
N MET A 140 10.83 -11.41 -94.34
CA MET A 140 9.56 -11.27 -95.10
C MET A 140 9.75 -10.88 -96.53
N THR A 141 10.25 -11.82 -97.34
CA THR A 141 10.12 -11.80 -98.81
C THR A 141 8.88 -12.59 -99.28
N ASP A 142 8.20 -13.39 -98.42
CA ASP A 142 7.01 -14.13 -98.71
C ASP A 142 5.80 -13.78 -97.81
N SER A 143 4.72 -13.43 -98.41
CA SER A 143 3.47 -12.93 -97.80
C SER A 143 2.77 -13.91 -96.84
N ALA A 144 3.15 -15.16 -96.78
CA ALA A 144 2.53 -16.18 -95.91
C ALA A 144 3.13 -16.23 -94.49
N GLY A 145 4.41 -15.78 -94.28
CA GLY A 145 5.12 -15.90 -93.00
C GLY A 145 4.60 -14.91 -91.95
N GLY A 146 4.17 -13.73 -92.38
CA GLY A 146 3.76 -12.65 -91.46
C GLY A 146 2.40 -12.92 -90.75
N TYR A 147 1.48 -13.58 -91.47
CA TYR A 147 0.17 -13.90 -90.86
C TYR A 147 0.30 -14.97 -89.79
N THR A 148 1.20 -15.94 -89.97
CA THR A 148 1.44 -17.03 -88.98
C THR A 148 2.05 -16.49 -87.69
N LEU A 149 2.94 -15.50 -87.78
CA LEU A 149 3.57 -14.90 -86.60
C LEU A 149 2.63 -13.95 -85.82
N LEU A 150 1.85 -13.15 -86.53
CA LEU A 150 0.84 -12.29 -85.89
C LEU A 150 -0.25 -13.12 -85.22
N ALA A 151 -0.67 -14.21 -85.83
CA ALA A 151 -1.63 -15.17 -85.21
C ALA A 151 -1.02 -15.83 -83.98
N LYS A 152 0.27 -16.23 -84.02
CA LYS A 152 1.00 -16.87 -82.89
C LYS A 152 1.11 -15.93 -81.69
N TYR A 153 1.32 -14.62 -81.89
CA TYR A 153 1.51 -13.67 -80.79
C TYR A 153 0.20 -12.91 -80.47
N SER A 154 -0.88 -13.07 -81.22
CA SER A 154 -2.15 -12.38 -81.00
C SER A 154 -2.74 -12.70 -79.63
N GLU A 155 -2.59 -13.93 -79.15
CA GLU A 155 -3.06 -14.33 -77.81
C GLU A 155 -2.21 -13.75 -76.67
N THR A 156 -0.91 -13.71 -76.84
CA THR A 156 0.03 -13.07 -75.90
C THR A 156 -0.24 -11.54 -75.82
N ILE A 157 -0.48 -10.91 -76.98
CA ILE A 157 -0.84 -9.47 -77.00
C ILE A 157 -2.20 -9.22 -76.39
N LYS A 158 -3.19 -10.09 -76.65
CA LYS A 158 -4.52 -10.00 -76.00
C LYS A 158 -4.43 -10.17 -74.48
N ASN A 159 -3.62 -11.09 -74.00
CA ASN A 159 -3.36 -11.27 -72.55
C ASN A 159 -2.71 -10.04 -71.94
N GLY A 160 -1.71 -9.47 -72.59
CA GLY A 160 -1.07 -8.22 -72.18
C GLY A 160 -2.09 -7.03 -72.14
N LEU A 161 -2.96 -6.97 -73.14
CA LEU A 161 -4.04 -5.95 -73.17
C LEU A 161 -5.07 -6.16 -72.07
N ALA A 162 -5.41 -7.39 -71.76
CA ALA A 162 -6.34 -7.69 -70.61
C ALA A 162 -5.73 -7.25 -69.28
N VAL A 163 -4.40 -7.41 -69.14
CA VAL A 163 -3.69 -6.86 -67.96
C VAL A 163 -3.70 -5.32 -67.97
N ALA A 164 -3.49 -4.69 -69.12
CA ALA A 164 -3.56 -3.23 -69.22
C ALA A 164 -4.97 -2.68 -68.89
N GLU A 165 -6.02 -3.37 -69.28
CA GLU A 165 -7.42 -3.05 -68.96
C GLU A 165 -7.71 -3.24 -67.50
N SER A 166 -7.27 -4.35 -66.91
CA SER A 166 -7.48 -4.63 -65.50
C SER A 166 -6.75 -3.61 -64.59
N LEU A 167 -5.61 -3.09 -65.04
CA LEU A 167 -4.83 -2.07 -64.35
C LEU A 167 -5.22 -0.63 -64.77
N LYS A 168 -6.22 -0.46 -65.64
CA LYS A 168 -6.69 0.84 -66.17
C LYS A 168 -5.53 1.71 -66.80
N LEU A 169 -4.56 1.03 -67.44
CA LEU A 169 -3.31 1.66 -67.84
C LEU A 169 -3.31 2.32 -69.23
N SER A 170 -4.27 2.01 -70.13
CA SER A 170 -4.15 2.55 -71.48
C SER A 170 -5.47 2.60 -72.27
N THR A 171 -5.73 3.71 -72.89
CA THR A 171 -6.69 3.86 -73.98
C THR A 171 -6.17 3.32 -75.32
N GLN A 172 -4.88 2.96 -75.43
CA GLN A 172 -4.22 2.47 -76.65
C GLN A 172 -4.54 0.99 -76.94
N GLY A 173 -4.88 0.20 -75.89
CA GLY A 173 -5.29 -1.20 -76.02
C GLY A 173 -6.45 -1.39 -76.99
N ALA A 174 -7.41 -0.52 -76.99
CA ALA A 174 -8.54 -0.56 -77.93
C ALA A 174 -8.12 -0.30 -79.37
N LYS A 175 -7.09 0.52 -79.60
CA LYS A 175 -6.51 0.74 -80.93
C LYS A 175 -5.80 -0.50 -81.43
N LEU A 176 -5.03 -1.11 -80.59
CA LEU A 176 -4.27 -2.31 -80.92
C LEU A 176 -5.21 -3.49 -81.23
N LEU A 177 -6.29 -3.65 -80.47
CA LEU A 177 -7.30 -4.68 -80.72
C LEU A 177 -7.98 -4.48 -82.04
N LYS A 178 -8.25 -3.25 -82.44
CA LYS A 178 -8.80 -2.95 -83.79
C LYS A 178 -7.79 -3.29 -84.88
N LEU A 179 -6.51 -2.95 -84.71
CA LEU A 179 -5.46 -3.28 -85.66
C LEU A 179 -5.24 -4.80 -85.84
N LEU A 180 -5.38 -5.56 -84.77
CA LEU A 180 -5.30 -7.04 -84.79
C LEU A 180 -6.53 -7.71 -85.36
N GLN A 181 -7.66 -7.03 -85.50
CA GLN A 181 -8.92 -7.60 -86.02
C GLN A 181 -9.19 -7.26 -87.51
N GLN A 182 -8.39 -6.40 -88.13
CA GLN A 182 -8.53 -6.05 -89.51
C GLN A 182 -8.03 -7.16 -90.46
N PRO A 183 -8.84 -7.69 -91.35
CA PRO A 183 -8.39 -8.63 -92.36
C PRO A 183 -7.63 -7.91 -93.48
N ASP A 184 -6.37 -8.27 -93.68
CA ASP A 184 -5.51 -7.54 -94.59
C ASP A 184 -4.99 -8.35 -95.77
N THR A 185 -4.91 -7.69 -96.90
CA THR A 185 -4.21 -8.15 -98.09
C THR A 185 -2.72 -7.89 -97.94
N ALA A 186 -1.84 -8.77 -98.53
CA ALA A 186 -0.42 -8.86 -98.31
C ALA A 186 0.40 -7.54 -98.45
N HIS A 187 -0.10 -6.51 -99.16
CA HIS A 187 0.57 -5.22 -99.31
C HIS A 187 0.42 -4.30 -98.16
N ALA A 188 -0.61 -4.43 -97.35
CA ALA A 188 -0.87 -3.56 -96.17
C ALA A 188 -0.08 -4.00 -94.95
N TYR A 189 0.42 -5.24 -94.92
CA TYR A 189 1.05 -5.82 -93.74
C TYR A 189 2.37 -5.14 -93.32
N SER A 190 3.23 -4.76 -94.25
CA SER A 190 4.50 -4.07 -93.97
C SER A 190 4.27 -2.69 -93.33
N TYR A 191 3.24 -1.98 -93.76
CA TYR A 191 2.87 -0.65 -93.22
C TYR A 191 2.24 -0.75 -91.85
N HIS A 192 1.33 -1.71 -91.62
CA HIS A 192 0.62 -1.93 -90.36
C HIS A 192 1.51 -2.54 -89.27
N SER A 193 2.49 -3.39 -89.63
CA SER A 193 3.41 -3.98 -88.67
C SER A 193 4.24 -2.94 -87.90
N ASN A 194 4.66 -1.86 -88.56
CA ASN A 194 5.35 -0.73 -87.91
C ASN A 194 4.48 -0.02 -86.89
N GLU A 195 3.22 0.24 -87.25
CA GLU A 195 2.27 0.89 -86.35
C GLU A 195 1.92 -0.02 -85.14
N ILE A 196 1.80 -1.31 -85.33
CA ILE A 196 1.63 -2.31 -84.27
C ILE A 196 2.84 -2.33 -83.32
N VAL A 197 4.08 -2.40 -83.86
CA VAL A 197 5.31 -2.38 -83.06
C VAL A 197 5.41 -1.08 -82.24
N MET A 198 5.20 0.08 -82.86
CA MET A 198 5.22 1.36 -82.17
C MET A 198 4.20 1.44 -81.03
N THR A 199 2.98 0.87 -81.21
CA THR A 199 1.95 0.84 -80.19
C THR A 199 2.33 -0.11 -79.06
N LEU A 200 2.93 -1.29 -79.35
CA LEU A 200 3.47 -2.24 -78.37
C LEU A 200 4.61 -1.61 -77.56
N GLU A 201 5.56 -0.93 -78.23
CA GLU A 201 6.67 -0.20 -77.56
C GLU A 201 6.14 0.89 -76.63
N SER A 202 5.10 1.64 -77.04
CA SER A 202 4.46 2.63 -76.16
C SER A 202 3.83 1.93 -74.94
N LEU A 203 3.10 0.83 -75.14
CA LEU A 203 2.48 0.07 -74.10
C LEU A 203 3.50 -0.54 -73.14
N LEU A 204 4.61 -1.06 -73.67
CA LEU A 204 5.74 -1.56 -72.86
C LEU A 204 6.35 -0.47 -71.98
N LYS A 205 6.51 0.74 -72.54
CA LYS A 205 6.98 1.91 -71.77
C LYS A 205 5.99 2.23 -70.64
N ASP A 206 4.70 2.24 -70.89
CA ASP A 206 3.71 2.53 -69.89
C ASP A 206 3.73 1.43 -68.76
N PHE A 207 3.85 0.19 -69.10
CA PHE A 207 3.97 -0.90 -68.10
C PHE A 207 5.22 -0.82 -67.27
N ARG A 208 6.37 -0.52 -67.88
CA ARG A 208 7.63 -0.29 -67.18
C ARG A 208 7.50 0.88 -66.19
N GLN A 209 6.90 1.99 -66.63
CA GLN A 209 6.67 3.15 -65.78
C GLN A 209 5.74 2.77 -64.62
N GLN A 210 4.66 2.03 -64.88
CA GLN A 210 3.74 1.62 -63.86
C GLN A 210 4.37 0.64 -62.86
N LYS A 211 5.28 -0.25 -63.36
CA LYS A 211 6.04 -1.13 -62.46
C LYS A 211 6.90 -0.35 -61.52
N VAL A 212 7.66 0.61 -62.04
CA VAL A 212 8.51 1.49 -61.21
C VAL A 212 7.68 2.27 -60.21
N LYS A 213 6.52 2.77 -60.60
CA LYS A 213 5.60 3.44 -59.68
C LYS A 213 5.09 2.50 -58.57
N THR A 214 4.64 1.31 -58.95
CA THR A 214 4.17 0.28 -57.99
C THR A 214 5.28 -0.16 -57.01
N ASP A 215 6.52 -0.32 -57.52
CA ASP A 215 7.70 -0.67 -56.68
C ASP A 215 8.05 0.48 -55.71
N ASN A 216 7.89 1.72 -56.11
CA ASN A 216 8.12 2.91 -55.28
C ASN A 216 7.05 3.06 -54.20
N GLU A 217 5.77 2.89 -54.56
CA GLU A 217 4.63 2.89 -53.62
C GLU A 217 4.85 1.85 -52.53
N GLU A 218 5.20 0.63 -52.93
CA GLU A 218 5.50 -0.47 -51.95
C GLU A 218 6.65 -0.13 -51.04
N ARG A 219 7.72 0.47 -51.54
CA ARG A 219 8.86 0.87 -50.71
C ARG A 219 8.46 1.94 -49.70
N GLU A 220 7.67 2.92 -50.11
CA GLU A 220 7.17 4.00 -49.25
C GLU A 220 6.23 3.45 -48.19
N ASP A 221 5.27 2.61 -48.55
CA ASP A 221 4.33 1.94 -47.63
C ASP A 221 5.08 1.07 -46.60
N ARG A 222 6.07 0.31 -47.04
CA ARG A 222 6.91 -0.49 -46.14
C ARG A 222 7.69 0.38 -45.15
N GLN A 223 8.33 1.45 -45.64
CA GLN A 223 9.05 2.37 -44.76
C GLN A 223 8.13 3.03 -43.74
N ALA A 224 6.95 3.50 -44.16
CA ALA A 224 5.98 4.12 -43.26
C ALA A 224 5.52 3.13 -42.19
N PHE A 225 5.24 1.88 -42.60
CA PHE A 225 4.89 0.83 -41.65
C PHE A 225 6.03 0.53 -40.66
N GLU A 226 7.26 0.32 -41.13
CA GLU A 226 8.42 0.02 -40.29
C GLU A 226 8.68 1.12 -39.25
N MET A 227 8.56 2.39 -39.66
CA MET A 227 8.70 3.53 -38.75
C MET A 227 7.62 3.57 -37.67
N THR A 228 6.36 3.42 -38.07
CA THR A 228 5.23 3.44 -37.12
C THR A 228 5.22 2.22 -36.21
N ALA A 229 5.50 1.03 -36.73
CA ALA A 229 5.62 -0.19 -35.94
C ALA A 229 6.79 -0.12 -34.96
N GLY A 230 7.93 0.46 -35.36
CA GLY A 230 9.05 0.74 -34.49
C GLY A 230 8.71 1.69 -33.35
N ALA A 231 8.04 2.80 -33.68
CA ALA A 231 7.59 3.77 -32.69
C ALA A 231 6.62 3.15 -31.66
N ARG A 232 5.62 2.38 -32.12
CA ARG A 232 4.69 1.68 -31.21
C ARG A 232 5.40 0.69 -30.30
N ARG A 233 6.31 -0.12 -30.81
CA ARG A 233 7.09 -1.06 -29.98
C ARG A 233 7.90 -0.36 -28.91
N ASN A 234 8.52 0.77 -29.24
CA ASN A 234 9.27 1.57 -28.28
C ASN A 234 8.33 2.16 -27.19
N GLN A 235 7.15 2.63 -27.58
CA GLN A 235 6.13 3.13 -26.63
C GLN A 235 5.65 2.01 -25.68
N ILE A 236 5.31 0.83 -26.22
CA ILE A 236 4.91 -0.34 -25.42
C ILE A 236 6.01 -0.68 -24.42
N THR A 237 7.27 -0.77 -24.87
CA THR A 237 8.41 -1.08 -23.99
C THR A 237 8.58 -0.03 -22.88
N ALA A 238 8.43 1.26 -23.21
CA ALA A 238 8.53 2.33 -22.22
C ALA A 238 7.40 2.29 -21.19
N LEU A 239 6.17 2.02 -21.64
CA LEU A 239 5.00 1.88 -20.75
C LEU A 239 5.11 0.64 -19.86
N GLN A 240 5.56 -0.50 -20.39
CA GLN A 240 5.80 -1.71 -19.61
C GLN A 240 6.83 -1.47 -18.51
N LYS A 241 7.93 -0.78 -18.83
CA LYS A 241 8.95 -0.40 -17.86
C LYS A 241 8.37 0.53 -16.79
N ALA A 242 7.64 1.58 -17.18
CA ALA A 242 7.01 2.50 -16.25
C ALA A 242 5.98 1.81 -15.33
N ALA A 243 5.18 0.89 -15.86
CA ALA A 243 4.24 0.10 -15.08
C ALA A 243 4.95 -0.81 -14.06
N SER A 244 6.06 -1.44 -14.45
CA SER A 244 6.89 -2.27 -13.56
C SER A 244 7.50 -1.46 -12.41
N GLU A 245 8.12 -0.32 -12.72
CA GLU A 245 8.72 0.57 -11.70
C GLU A 245 7.67 1.09 -10.71
N LYS A 246 6.48 1.41 -11.19
CA LYS A 246 5.35 1.83 -10.34
C LYS A 246 4.80 0.68 -9.49
N ALA A 247 4.75 -0.53 -10.02
CA ALA A 247 4.33 -1.72 -9.28
C ALA A 247 5.29 -2.05 -8.14
N GLU A 248 6.60 -1.93 -8.37
CA GLU A 248 7.62 -2.09 -7.32
C GLU A 248 7.45 -1.02 -6.23
N ALA A 249 7.22 0.24 -6.61
CA ALA A 249 6.97 1.33 -5.66
C ALA A 249 5.67 1.13 -4.87
N SER A 250 4.59 0.65 -5.51
CA SER A 250 3.32 0.33 -4.85
C SER A 250 3.48 -0.81 -3.84
N ALA A 251 4.27 -1.85 -4.18
CA ALA A 251 4.58 -2.96 -3.28
C ALA A 251 5.39 -2.50 -2.06
N ALA A 252 6.39 -1.64 -2.25
CA ALA A 252 7.16 -1.07 -1.15
C ALA A 252 6.29 -0.22 -0.20
N LEU A 253 5.38 0.58 -0.75
CA LEU A 253 4.42 1.34 0.06
C LEU A 253 3.48 0.41 0.85
N GLN A 254 3.06 -0.71 0.27
CA GLN A 254 2.23 -1.69 0.97
C GLN A 254 2.95 -2.32 2.17
N GLU A 255 4.24 -2.59 2.05
CA GLU A 255 5.06 -3.08 3.17
C GLU A 255 5.16 -2.03 4.29
N GLU A 256 5.43 -0.76 3.93
CA GLU A 256 5.49 0.34 4.90
C GLU A 256 4.13 0.61 5.59
N ILE A 257 3.02 0.51 4.86
CA ILE A 257 1.66 0.60 5.41
C ILE A 257 1.45 -0.51 6.43
N SER A 258 1.82 -1.75 6.10
CA SER A 258 1.67 -2.91 6.99
C SER A 258 2.49 -2.75 8.27
N GLN A 259 3.71 -2.22 8.17
CA GLN A 259 4.55 -1.92 9.33
C GLN A 259 3.91 -0.84 10.22
N HIS A 260 3.45 0.27 9.64
CA HIS A 260 2.80 1.33 10.42
C HIS A 260 1.48 0.88 11.06
N GLN A 261 0.73 -0.04 10.43
CA GLN A 261 -0.47 -0.65 11.01
C GLN A 261 -0.13 -1.53 12.23
N SER A 262 0.98 -2.27 12.16
CA SER A 262 1.49 -3.03 13.31
C SER A 262 1.90 -2.09 14.45
N ASP A 263 2.71 -1.07 14.15
CA ASP A 263 3.16 -0.07 15.12
C ASP A 263 1.96 0.65 15.79
N LEU A 264 0.93 0.98 15.00
CA LEU A 264 -0.31 1.60 15.50
C LEU A 264 -1.03 0.67 16.48
N THR A 265 -1.14 -0.61 16.16
CA THR A 265 -1.76 -1.61 17.02
C THR A 265 -1.00 -1.75 18.35
N ASP A 266 0.33 -1.81 18.31
CA ASP A 266 1.17 -1.91 19.49
C ASP A 266 1.05 -0.66 20.37
N THR A 267 1.04 0.53 19.77
CA THR A 267 0.84 1.81 20.47
C THR A 267 -0.53 1.88 21.14
N GLN A 268 -1.59 1.42 20.46
CA GLN A 268 -2.94 1.35 21.03
C GLN A 268 -3.03 0.40 22.21
N ASN A 269 -2.38 -0.76 22.12
CA ASN A 269 -2.31 -1.74 23.21
C ASN A 269 -1.56 -1.17 24.42
N ALA A 270 -0.43 -0.49 24.19
CA ALA A 270 0.33 0.15 25.26
C ALA A 270 -0.48 1.26 25.95
N ARG A 271 -1.17 2.11 25.18
CA ARG A 271 -2.07 3.13 25.73
C ARG A 271 -3.20 2.52 26.55
N ALA A 272 -3.83 1.46 26.05
CA ALA A 272 -4.91 0.78 26.77
C ALA A 272 -4.42 0.15 28.08
N ALA A 273 -3.21 -0.44 28.10
CA ALA A 273 -2.61 -0.99 29.31
C ALA A 273 -2.34 0.12 30.35
N ASP A 274 -1.79 1.26 29.92
CA ASP A 274 -1.55 2.38 30.80
C ASP A 274 -2.84 3.01 31.34
N GLN A 275 -3.89 3.07 30.52
CA GLN A 275 -5.21 3.54 30.96
C GLN A 275 -5.83 2.60 32.01
N ASN A 276 -5.74 1.29 31.82
CA ASN A 276 -6.22 0.32 32.79
C ASN A 276 -5.46 0.43 34.11
N PHE A 277 -4.12 0.54 34.03
CA PHE A 277 -3.29 0.75 35.23
C PHE A 277 -3.68 2.03 35.97
N LEU A 278 -3.90 3.15 35.25
CA LEU A 278 -4.31 4.41 35.84
C LEU A 278 -5.66 4.29 36.55
N ASN A 279 -6.61 3.59 35.97
CA ASN A 279 -7.91 3.35 36.59
C ASN A 279 -7.77 2.52 37.89
N ASP A 280 -7.03 1.40 37.82
CA ASP A 280 -6.79 0.55 39.00
C ASP A 280 -6.03 1.30 40.11
N LEU A 281 -5.02 2.11 39.73
CA LEU A 281 -4.28 2.94 40.67
C LEU A 281 -5.21 3.96 41.35
N THR A 282 -6.08 4.62 40.58
CA THR A 282 -7.02 5.60 41.10
C THR A 282 -7.95 4.97 42.14
N ASP A 283 -8.54 3.82 41.80
CA ASP A 283 -9.43 3.09 42.73
C ASP A 283 -8.70 2.69 44.03
N GLN A 284 -7.46 2.21 43.93
CA GLN A 284 -6.66 1.85 45.10
C GLN A 284 -6.31 3.07 45.94
N CYS A 285 -5.91 4.18 45.31
CA CYS A 285 -5.54 5.41 45.99
C CYS A 285 -6.75 6.04 46.71
N GLU A 286 -7.93 6.07 46.07
CA GLU A 286 -9.15 6.54 46.67
C GLU A 286 -9.61 5.67 47.86
N THR A 287 -9.49 4.35 47.72
CA THR A 287 -9.84 3.42 48.79
C THR A 287 -8.94 3.67 50.02
N LYS A 288 -7.62 3.78 49.81
CA LYS A 288 -6.67 4.07 50.90
C LYS A 288 -6.89 5.44 51.52
N ALA A 289 -7.28 6.46 50.76
CA ALA A 289 -7.63 7.77 51.28
C ALA A 289 -8.86 7.68 52.21
N LYS A 290 -9.91 7.00 51.79
CA LYS A 290 -11.13 6.78 52.58
C LYS A 290 -10.84 6.02 53.90
N ASP A 291 -10.03 4.98 53.82
CA ASP A 291 -9.58 4.20 54.98
C ASP A 291 -8.77 5.05 55.96
N TYR A 292 -7.84 5.88 55.45
CA TYR A 292 -7.04 6.79 56.29
C TYR A 292 -7.93 7.84 56.98
N ASP A 293 -8.87 8.49 56.26
CA ASP A 293 -9.78 9.47 56.82
C ASP A 293 -10.66 8.87 57.93
N GLN A 294 -11.19 7.65 57.71
CA GLN A 294 -11.97 6.95 58.72
C GLN A 294 -11.15 6.67 59.98
N ARG A 295 -9.92 6.10 59.82
CA ARG A 295 -9.03 5.80 60.98
C ARG A 295 -8.58 7.07 61.70
N SER A 296 -8.24 8.11 60.99
CA SER A 296 -7.87 9.41 61.55
C SER A 296 -9.01 10.02 62.34
N SER A 297 -10.23 9.98 61.84
CA SER A 297 -11.44 10.44 62.54
C SER A 297 -11.73 9.62 63.81
N THR A 298 -11.61 8.27 63.72
CA THR A 298 -11.78 7.39 64.86
C THR A 298 -10.74 7.67 65.94
N ARG A 299 -9.47 7.82 65.55
CA ARG A 299 -8.36 8.14 66.48
C ARG A 299 -8.55 9.50 67.14
N ALA A 300 -9.01 10.51 66.43
CA ALA A 300 -9.33 11.81 67.01
C ALA A 300 -10.46 11.72 68.08
N SER A 301 -11.42 10.86 67.84
CA SER A 301 -12.51 10.60 68.77
C SER A 301 -12.01 9.86 70.04
N GLU A 302 -11.11 8.86 69.84
CA GLU A 302 -10.46 8.09 70.94
C GLU A 302 -9.59 9.01 71.80
N LEU A 303 -8.76 9.85 71.20
CA LEU A 303 -7.92 10.83 71.90
C LEU A 303 -8.78 11.81 72.71
N THR A 304 -9.92 12.26 72.15
CA THR A 304 -10.84 13.12 72.87
C THR A 304 -11.43 12.42 74.08
N ALA A 305 -11.83 11.11 73.93
CA ALA A 305 -12.35 10.31 75.04
C ALA A 305 -11.32 10.08 76.14
N ILE A 306 -10.06 9.72 75.74
CA ILE A 306 -8.94 9.50 76.69
C ILE A 306 -8.60 10.78 77.42
N SER A 307 -8.49 11.92 76.74
CA SER A 307 -8.22 13.21 77.34
C SER A 307 -9.28 13.57 78.37
N LYS A 308 -10.58 13.37 78.06
CA LYS A 308 -11.66 13.61 79.00
C LYS A 308 -11.64 12.68 80.21
N ALA A 309 -11.28 11.40 80.00
CA ALA A 309 -11.10 10.46 81.09
C ALA A 309 -9.95 10.83 82.04
N ILE A 310 -8.81 11.25 81.48
CA ILE A 310 -7.67 11.75 82.24
C ILE A 310 -8.07 13.02 83.05
N GLU A 311 -8.78 13.95 82.44
CA GLU A 311 -9.26 15.18 83.10
C GLU A 311 -10.14 14.83 84.30
N LEU A 312 -11.16 13.98 84.11
CA LEU A 312 -12.06 13.52 85.18
C LEU A 312 -11.30 12.81 86.32
N LEU A 313 -10.34 11.95 86.00
CA LEU A 313 -9.51 11.27 86.98
C LEU A 313 -8.60 12.23 87.76
N LYS A 314 -8.08 13.25 87.13
CA LYS A 314 -7.23 14.28 87.79
C LYS A 314 -8.03 15.25 88.64
N THR A 315 -9.20 15.67 88.20
CA THR A 315 -9.98 16.70 88.89
C THR A 315 -10.94 16.13 89.92
N ASP A 316 -11.82 15.22 89.54
CA ASP A 316 -12.95 14.80 90.38
C ASP A 316 -12.62 13.56 91.20
N VAL A 317 -12.06 12.54 90.60
CA VAL A 317 -11.81 11.26 91.27
C VAL A 317 -10.61 11.37 92.25
N SER A 318 -9.57 12.16 91.87
CA SER A 318 -8.41 12.37 92.77
C SER A 318 -8.78 13.14 94.02
N LYS A 319 -9.78 13.98 94.03
CA LYS A 319 -10.33 14.71 95.20
C LYS A 319 -11.14 13.75 96.11
N MET A 320 -11.87 12.80 95.54
CA MET A 320 -12.66 11.83 96.29
C MET A 320 -11.82 10.70 96.91
N TYR A 321 -10.66 10.40 96.35
CA TYR A 321 -9.75 9.36 96.81
C TYR A 321 -8.35 9.95 97.14
N PRO A 322 -8.21 10.75 98.20
CA PRO A 322 -6.91 11.23 98.62
C PRO A 322 -6.05 10.04 99.09
N SER A 323 -4.78 10.12 98.92
CA SER A 323 -3.77 9.03 99.09
C SER A 323 -3.58 8.49 100.56
N THR A 324 -4.54 8.70 101.43
CA THR A 324 -4.51 8.19 102.79
C THR A 324 -5.47 7.01 102.94
N GLY A 325 -4.92 5.85 102.88
CA GLY A 325 -5.22 4.52 103.43
C GLY A 325 -6.66 4.20 103.82
N LEU A 326 -7.41 3.68 102.85
CA LEU A 326 -8.49 2.76 103.09
C LEU A 326 -8.26 1.51 102.19
N ALA A 327 -7.80 0.44 102.84
CA ALA A 327 -7.75 -0.88 102.21
C ALA A 327 -9.18 -1.39 102.02
N MET A 328 -9.80 -1.14 100.89
CA MET A 328 -11.04 -1.83 100.53
C MET A 328 -10.66 -3.25 100.11
N VAL A 329 -10.99 -4.26 101.00
CA VAL A 329 -10.94 -5.65 100.57
C VAL A 329 -12.12 -5.92 99.65
N VAL A 330 -11.91 -5.72 98.38
CA VAL A 330 -12.83 -6.24 97.40
C VAL A 330 -12.45 -7.69 97.13
N LYS A 331 -13.31 -8.62 97.67
CA LYS A 331 -13.30 -10.01 97.24
C LYS A 331 -13.77 -10.02 95.76
N SER A 332 -12.83 -9.85 94.84
CA SER A 332 -13.11 -10.13 93.45
C SER A 332 -13.16 -11.64 93.26
N LYS A 333 -14.36 -12.12 92.93
CA LYS A 333 -14.50 -13.39 92.23
C LYS A 333 -13.81 -13.17 90.87
N LEU A 334 -12.68 -13.79 90.69
CA LEU A 334 -12.05 -13.92 89.40
C LEU A 334 -13.01 -14.65 88.46
N VAL A 335 -13.76 -13.92 87.67
CA VAL A 335 -14.27 -14.47 86.41
C VAL A 335 -13.11 -14.44 85.46
N LYS A 336 -12.53 -15.58 85.10
CA LYS A 336 -11.59 -15.72 84.03
C LYS A 336 -12.25 -15.15 82.78
N PRO A 337 -11.66 -14.13 82.12
CA PRO A 337 -12.08 -13.84 80.79
C PRO A 337 -11.71 -15.06 79.93
N ALA A 338 -12.67 -15.45 79.07
CA ALA A 338 -12.41 -16.43 78.01
C ALA A 338 -11.26 -15.89 77.15
N ALA A 339 -10.28 -16.74 76.99
CA ALA A 339 -9.16 -16.46 76.08
C ALA A 339 -9.77 -16.25 74.67
N VAL A 340 -9.85 -15.03 74.24
CA VAL A 340 -9.91 -14.70 72.82
C VAL A 340 -8.49 -14.93 72.30
N ALA A 341 -8.36 -15.98 71.51
CA ALA A 341 -7.15 -16.24 70.77
C ALA A 341 -6.78 -14.97 69.98
N PRO A 342 -5.54 -14.55 69.99
CA PRO A 342 -5.13 -13.51 69.05
C PRO A 342 -5.26 -14.14 67.67
N GLU A 343 -6.18 -13.61 66.86
CA GLU A 343 -6.05 -13.73 65.42
C GLU A 343 -4.68 -13.17 65.10
N ALA A 344 -3.82 -14.05 64.55
CA ALA A 344 -2.55 -13.63 63.98
C ALA A 344 -2.86 -12.61 62.89
N GLU A 345 -2.63 -11.33 63.18
CA GLU A 345 -2.37 -10.37 62.12
C GLU A 345 -1.13 -10.87 61.38
N GLU A 346 -1.36 -11.55 60.26
CA GLU A 346 -0.33 -11.71 59.27
C GLU A 346 0.08 -10.29 58.88
N ALA A 347 1.21 -9.86 59.43
CA ALA A 347 1.94 -8.73 58.89
C ALA A 347 2.24 -9.06 57.43
N GLY A 348 1.33 -8.64 56.56
CA GLY A 348 1.52 -8.72 55.12
C GLY A 348 2.80 -8.02 54.76
N HIS A 349 3.86 -8.81 54.65
CA HIS A 349 5.12 -8.37 54.09
C HIS A 349 4.89 -8.04 52.62
N TRP A 350 4.63 -6.78 52.32
CA TRP A 350 4.48 -6.28 50.97
C TRP A 350 5.81 -6.39 50.26
N GLN A 351 6.00 -7.53 49.57
CA GLN A 351 7.10 -7.77 48.67
C GLN A 351 6.74 -7.15 47.35
N TRP A 352 7.24 -5.97 47.10
CA TRP A 352 7.16 -5.31 45.79
C TRP A 352 8.03 -6.11 44.82
N VAL A 353 7.43 -6.99 44.02
CA VAL A 353 8.07 -7.57 42.84
C VAL A 353 8.01 -6.47 41.76
N ALA A 354 9.12 -5.76 41.62
CA ALA A 354 9.37 -4.96 40.44
C ALA A 354 9.73 -5.94 39.31
N ASP A 355 8.73 -6.52 38.65
CA ASP A 355 8.94 -7.14 37.35
C ASP A 355 8.95 -6.05 36.27
N ALA A 356 10.13 -5.47 36.11
CA ALA A 356 10.43 -4.75 34.89
C ALA A 356 10.53 -5.75 33.73
N PRO A 357 9.86 -5.53 32.60
CA PRO A 357 10.07 -6.34 31.41
C PRO A 357 11.53 -6.21 30.99
N LYS A 358 12.25 -7.32 30.93
CA LYS A 358 13.59 -7.40 30.38
C LYS A 358 13.55 -6.94 28.92
N GLU A 359 14.24 -5.85 28.63
CA GLU A 359 14.60 -5.48 27.26
C GLU A 359 15.20 -6.69 26.55
N GLN A 360 14.47 -7.21 25.58
CA GLN A 360 15.07 -8.05 24.54
C GLN A 360 15.76 -7.12 23.54
N LYS A 361 17.09 -7.01 23.69
CA LYS A 361 17.95 -6.52 22.62
C LYS A 361 17.87 -7.53 21.45
N LYS A 362 17.39 -7.05 20.33
CA LYS A 362 17.81 -7.48 18.99
C LYS A 362 18.07 -6.27 18.10
#